data_52c182fc54590107ff53ac15dc3af7d1
#
_entry.id   52c182fc54590107ff53ac15dc3af7d1
#
_cell.length_a   1.000
_cell.length_b   1.000
_cell.length_c   1.000
_cell.angle_alpha   90.00
_cell.angle_beta   90.00
_cell.angle_gamma   90.00
#
_symmetry.space_group_name_H-M   'P 1'
#
loop_
_entity.id
_entity.type
_entity.pdbx_description
1 polymer ?
#
loop_
_entity_poly.entity_id
_entity_poly.type
_entity_poly.pdbx_seq_one_letter_code
_entity_poly.pdbx_strand_id
1 'polypeptide(L)'
;MTIYNQFCKSIIFVGFLANTFLYADQQIEVLEIKTSSSYEVSKKLPGELLPFQQSKIAFEIAGRIKAISVDIGDKVNQGDVLATLDDSEINANLEQAIAKLDLAKQVLERFEDLKQKGFISNQEFDKAKSEYLVAKSQAKFFEVKKAQTVLKAPYDGFIQ
;
A
#
# COMPACT_ATOMS: atom_id res chain seq x y z
N MET A 1 79.99 49.35 67.09
CA MET A 1 80.29 48.16 66.32
C MET A 1 79.26 47.08 66.49
N THR A 2 78.12 47.37 67.12
CA THR A 2 77.09 46.35 67.54
C THR A 2 75.78 46.41 66.66
N ILE A 3 75.55 47.48 65.95
CA ILE A 3 74.28 47.72 65.16
C ILE A 3 74.36 47.08 63.79
N TYR A 4 75.54 46.91 63.21
CA TYR A 4 75.71 46.34 61.88
C TYR A 4 75.45 44.81 61.83
N ASN A 5 75.67 44.12 62.94
CA ASN A 5 75.53 42.68 63.02
C ASN A 5 74.06 42.21 63.19
N GLN A 6 73.21 43.08 63.71
CA GLN A 6 71.76 42.78 63.86
C GLN A 6 71.02 42.94 62.50
N PHE A 7 71.42 43.90 61.66
CA PHE A 7 70.82 44.08 60.32
C PHE A 7 71.16 42.96 59.36
N CYS A 8 72.39 42.42 59.41
CA CYS A 8 72.84 41.38 58.52
C CYS A 8 72.10 40.00 58.84
N LYS A 9 71.82 39.71 60.11
CA LYS A 9 71.07 38.52 60.50
C LYS A 9 69.61 38.61 60.13
N SER A 10 69.00 39.81 60.16
CA SER A 10 67.60 40.04 59.80
C SER A 10 67.35 39.87 58.28
N ILE A 11 68.31 40.33 57.45
CA ILE A 11 68.20 40.17 55.99
C ILE A 11 68.39 38.75 55.54
N ILE A 12 69.26 37.95 56.19
CA ILE A 12 69.43 36.52 55.86
C ILE A 12 68.22 35.70 56.25
N PHE A 13 67.52 36.07 57.38
CA PHE A 13 66.33 35.36 57.82
C PHE A 13 65.10 35.64 56.91
N VAL A 14 64.96 36.88 56.42
CA VAL A 14 63.90 37.24 55.44
C VAL A 14 64.16 36.56 54.07
N GLY A 15 65.44 36.44 53.63
CA GLY A 15 65.75 35.74 52.37
C GLY A 15 65.49 34.25 52.45
N PHE A 16 65.57 33.61 53.63
CA PHE A 16 65.32 32.17 53.80
C PHE A 16 63.81 31.87 53.82
N LEU A 17 62.98 32.76 54.33
CA LEU A 17 61.50 32.63 54.32
C LEU A 17 60.87 32.88 52.96
N ALA A 18 61.54 33.57 52.06
CA ALA A 18 61.00 33.86 50.71
C ALA A 18 61.19 32.65 49.73
N ASN A 19 62.03 31.67 50.09
CA ASN A 19 62.32 30.53 49.18
C ASN A 19 61.41 29.34 49.38
N THR A 20 60.46 29.39 50.32
CA THR A 20 59.55 28.28 50.62
C THR A 20 58.21 28.33 49.87
N PHE A 21 57.98 29.39 49.07
CA PHE A 21 56.69 29.55 48.38
C PHE A 21 56.68 29.24 46.89
N LEU A 22 57.70 28.59 46.34
CA LEU A 22 57.79 28.32 44.91
C LEU A 22 57.69 26.85 44.54
N TYR A 23 57.05 26.06 45.37
CA TYR A 23 56.61 24.76 44.88
C TYR A 23 55.20 24.93 44.33
N ALA A 24 55.06 25.24 43.07
CA ALA A 24 53.81 25.14 42.34
C ALA A 24 53.49 23.61 42.29
N ASP A 25 52.45 23.27 43.00
CA ASP A 25 51.84 21.94 42.91
C ASP A 25 51.30 21.80 41.45
N GLN A 26 52.11 21.21 40.57
CA GLN A 26 51.70 20.85 39.24
C GLN A 26 50.77 19.63 39.38
N GLN A 27 49.46 19.86 39.43
CA GLN A 27 48.49 18.83 39.27
C GLN A 27 48.59 18.27 37.85
N ILE A 28 49.19 17.10 37.74
CA ILE A 28 49.20 16.37 36.47
C ILE A 28 47.87 15.63 36.41
N GLU A 29 47.01 16.10 35.51
CA GLU A 29 45.76 15.41 35.22
C GLU A 29 46.11 14.09 34.50
N VAL A 30 46.02 12.99 35.20
CA VAL A 30 46.25 11.66 34.65
C VAL A 30 44.96 11.10 34.12
N LEU A 31 44.86 11.03 32.79
CA LEU A 31 43.75 10.40 32.11
C LEU A 31 43.92 8.87 32.20
N GLU A 32 43.09 8.23 33.02
CA GLU A 32 43.06 6.78 33.11
C GLU A 32 42.45 6.17 31.85
N ILE A 33 43.27 5.62 30.98
CA ILE A 33 42.82 4.96 29.76
C ILE A 33 42.29 3.57 30.15
N LYS A 34 40.95 3.43 30.14
CA LYS A 34 40.33 2.12 30.35
C LYS A 34 40.22 1.40 28.99
N THR A 35 40.84 0.23 28.95
CA THR A 35 40.72 -0.65 27.77
C THR A 35 39.29 -1.24 27.74
N SER A 36 38.53 -0.90 26.70
CA SER A 36 37.24 -1.52 26.45
C SER A 36 37.45 -2.75 25.56
N SER A 37 36.92 -3.90 25.99
CA SER A 37 37.01 -5.14 25.21
C SER A 37 36.07 -5.16 24.01
N SER A 38 35.10 -4.21 23.95
CA SER A 38 34.17 -4.06 22.85
C SER A 38 33.74 -2.60 22.73
N TYR A 39 33.53 -2.15 21.51
CA TYR A 39 32.87 -0.88 21.21
C TYR A 39 31.78 -1.11 20.18
N GLU A 40 30.67 -0.45 20.36
CA GLU A 40 29.53 -0.55 19.45
C GLU A 40 29.67 0.51 18.36
N VAL A 41 29.77 0.04 17.12
CA VAL A 41 29.79 0.92 15.94
C VAL A 41 28.41 0.94 15.32
N SER A 42 27.66 2.00 15.56
CA SER A 42 26.40 2.23 14.86
C SER A 42 26.66 2.93 13.54
N LYS A 43 26.42 2.21 12.44
CA LYS A 43 26.50 2.76 11.08
C LYS A 43 25.10 3.01 10.55
N LYS A 44 24.74 4.27 10.39
CA LYS A 44 23.49 4.65 9.70
C LYS A 44 23.69 4.52 8.19
N LEU A 45 22.98 3.61 7.57
CA LEU A 45 22.96 3.45 6.12
C LEU A 45 21.68 4.11 5.59
N PRO A 46 21.74 4.94 4.56
CA PRO A 46 20.55 5.40 3.87
C PRO A 46 19.89 4.23 3.17
N GLY A 47 18.57 4.13 3.26
CA GLY A 47 17.76 3.13 2.59
C GLY A 47 16.44 3.74 2.15
N GLU A 48 15.87 3.22 1.08
CA GLU A 48 14.55 3.56 0.57
C GLU A 48 13.60 2.40 0.82
N LEU A 49 12.40 2.70 1.37
CA LEU A 49 11.36 1.71 1.53
C LEU A 49 10.52 1.69 0.25
N LEU A 50 10.60 0.59 -0.47
CA LEU A 50 9.76 0.35 -1.63
C LEU A 50 8.61 -0.59 -1.25
N PRO A 51 7.41 -0.41 -1.85
CA PRO A 51 6.31 -1.33 -1.63
C PRO A 51 6.68 -2.72 -2.17
N PHE A 52 6.27 -3.76 -1.45
CA PHE A 52 6.47 -5.15 -1.89
C PHE A 52 5.72 -5.45 -3.20
N GLN A 53 4.55 -4.84 -3.36
CA GLN A 53 3.72 -4.98 -4.56
C GLN A 53 3.11 -3.63 -4.92
N GLN A 54 3.18 -3.27 -6.19
CA GLN A 54 2.56 -2.08 -6.76
C GLN A 54 1.91 -2.44 -8.07
N SER A 55 0.66 -2.01 -8.27
CA SER A 55 -0.09 -2.26 -9.50
C SER A 55 -0.76 -0.97 -9.97
N LYS A 56 -0.66 -0.71 -11.27
CA LYS A 56 -1.46 0.30 -11.95
C LYS A 56 -2.72 -0.37 -12.47
N ILE A 57 -3.86 -0.02 -11.91
CA ILE A 57 -5.15 -0.59 -12.29
C ILE A 57 -5.90 0.39 -13.19
N ALA A 58 -6.61 -0.18 -14.17
CA ALA A 58 -7.43 0.56 -15.11
C ALA A 58 -8.69 -0.24 -15.41
N PHE A 59 -9.71 0.44 -15.92
CA PHE A 59 -10.91 -0.22 -16.43
C PHE A 59 -10.57 -1.03 -17.69
N GLU A 60 -11.18 -2.22 -17.81
CA GLU A 60 -11.02 -3.09 -18.98
C GLU A 60 -11.84 -2.59 -20.20
N ILE A 61 -12.82 -1.72 -19.96
CA ILE A 61 -13.66 -1.11 -21.00
C ILE A 61 -13.58 0.40 -20.94
N ALA A 62 -13.77 1.03 -22.10
CA ALA A 62 -13.87 2.48 -22.18
C ALA A 62 -15.25 2.96 -21.71
N GLY A 63 -15.29 4.09 -21.00
CA GLY A 63 -16.53 4.68 -20.53
C GLY A 63 -16.29 5.97 -19.76
N ARG A 64 -17.40 6.66 -19.42
CA ARG A 64 -17.37 7.86 -18.60
C ARG A 64 -17.36 7.45 -17.11
N ILE A 65 -16.44 8.00 -16.33
CA ILE A 65 -16.41 7.80 -14.89
C ILE A 65 -17.66 8.44 -14.26
N LYS A 66 -18.40 7.65 -13.50
CA LYS A 66 -19.58 8.07 -12.76
C LYS A 66 -19.23 8.52 -11.34
N ALA A 67 -18.36 7.76 -10.68
CA ALA A 67 -17.92 8.07 -9.34
C ALA A 67 -16.52 7.48 -9.08
N ILE A 68 -15.77 8.16 -8.21
CA ILE A 68 -14.53 7.68 -7.59
C ILE A 68 -14.82 7.64 -6.09
N SER A 69 -14.57 6.49 -5.46
CA SER A 69 -14.95 6.21 -4.06
C SER A 69 -13.78 6.27 -3.09
N VAL A 70 -12.58 6.57 -3.58
CA VAL A 70 -11.34 6.55 -2.79
C VAL A 70 -10.45 7.73 -3.14
N ASP A 71 -9.65 8.18 -2.17
CA ASP A 71 -8.65 9.23 -2.33
C ASP A 71 -7.23 8.71 -2.13
N ILE A 72 -6.24 9.52 -2.53
CA ILE A 72 -4.82 9.23 -2.31
C ILE A 72 -4.54 9.11 -0.80
N GLY A 73 -3.93 8.01 -0.40
CA GLY A 73 -3.63 7.70 1.00
C GLY A 73 -4.64 6.77 1.67
N ASP A 74 -5.79 6.52 1.05
CA ASP A 74 -6.81 5.64 1.62
C ASP A 74 -6.33 4.18 1.68
N LYS A 75 -6.69 3.52 2.78
CA LYS A 75 -6.52 2.09 2.94
C LYS A 75 -7.70 1.35 2.34
N VAL A 76 -7.43 0.40 1.47
CA VAL A 76 -8.44 -0.43 0.80
C VAL A 76 -8.18 -1.91 1.05
N ASN A 77 -9.24 -2.70 1.08
CA ASN A 77 -9.18 -4.15 1.15
C ASN A 77 -9.47 -4.75 -0.23
N GLN A 78 -9.04 -6.00 -0.41
CA GLN A 78 -9.34 -6.74 -1.64
C GLN A 78 -10.85 -6.78 -1.92
N GLY A 79 -11.24 -6.36 -3.12
CA GLY A 79 -12.64 -6.34 -3.55
C GLY A 79 -13.36 -5.02 -3.31
N ASP A 80 -12.78 -4.07 -2.57
CA ASP A 80 -13.35 -2.73 -2.38
C ASP A 80 -13.50 -2.01 -3.72
N VAL A 81 -14.60 -1.26 -3.87
CA VAL A 81 -14.90 -0.50 -5.08
C VAL A 81 -14.11 0.81 -5.06
N LEU A 82 -13.24 0.98 -6.04
CA LEU A 82 -12.40 2.17 -6.19
C LEU A 82 -13.06 3.25 -7.06
N ALA A 83 -13.65 2.82 -8.18
CA ALA A 83 -14.34 3.70 -9.09
C ALA A 83 -15.40 2.95 -9.89
N THR A 84 -16.38 3.68 -10.44
CA THR A 84 -17.42 3.13 -11.30
C THR A 84 -17.59 3.95 -12.57
N LEU A 85 -17.86 3.26 -13.68
CA LEU A 85 -18.29 3.89 -14.93
C LEU A 85 -19.80 4.09 -14.96
N ASP A 86 -20.26 4.95 -15.87
CA ASP A 86 -21.68 5.07 -16.21
C ASP A 86 -22.12 3.80 -16.94
N ASP A 87 -22.99 3.04 -16.30
CA ASP A 87 -23.47 1.73 -16.74
C ASP A 87 -24.89 1.79 -17.34
N SER A 88 -25.43 2.98 -17.54
CA SER A 88 -26.83 3.16 -17.96
C SER A 88 -27.16 2.44 -19.27
N GLU A 89 -26.28 2.57 -20.28
CA GLU A 89 -26.45 1.90 -21.58
C GLU A 89 -26.29 0.38 -21.46
N ILE A 90 -25.31 -0.07 -20.67
CA ILE A 90 -25.05 -1.49 -20.45
C ILE A 90 -26.22 -2.14 -19.72
N ASN A 91 -26.83 -1.45 -18.72
CA ASN A 91 -28.00 -1.92 -18.01
C ASN A 91 -29.21 -2.07 -18.95
N ALA A 92 -29.47 -1.08 -19.82
CA ALA A 92 -30.55 -1.17 -20.78
C ALA A 92 -30.38 -2.35 -21.77
N ASN A 93 -29.16 -2.55 -22.27
CA ASN A 93 -28.82 -3.66 -23.14
C ASN A 93 -28.93 -5.02 -22.44
N LEU A 94 -28.52 -5.09 -21.16
CA LEU A 94 -28.63 -6.30 -20.34
C LEU A 94 -30.11 -6.66 -20.10
N GLU A 95 -30.93 -5.68 -19.76
CA GLU A 95 -32.37 -5.88 -19.57
C GLU A 95 -33.04 -6.40 -20.84
N GLN A 96 -32.72 -5.82 -22.02
CA GLN A 96 -33.18 -6.31 -23.30
C GLN A 96 -32.73 -7.76 -23.58
N ALA A 97 -31.47 -8.09 -23.25
CA ALA A 97 -30.94 -9.42 -23.48
C ALA A 97 -31.60 -10.46 -22.55
N ILE A 98 -31.87 -10.09 -21.28
CA ILE A 98 -32.62 -10.93 -20.32
C ILE A 98 -34.04 -11.19 -20.82
N ALA A 99 -34.76 -10.18 -21.32
CA ALA A 99 -36.10 -10.36 -21.85
C ALA A 99 -36.12 -11.32 -23.06
N LYS A 100 -35.12 -11.23 -23.96
CA LYS A 100 -34.93 -12.17 -25.08
C LYS A 100 -34.62 -13.58 -24.59
N LEU A 101 -33.79 -13.71 -23.57
CA LEU A 101 -33.46 -15.02 -22.96
C LEU A 101 -34.70 -15.68 -22.35
N ASP A 102 -35.51 -14.92 -21.63
CA ASP A 102 -36.75 -15.42 -21.01
C ASP A 102 -37.76 -15.89 -22.05
N LEU A 103 -37.92 -15.12 -23.14
CA LEU A 103 -38.74 -15.53 -24.26
C LEU A 103 -38.23 -16.83 -24.90
N ALA A 104 -36.93 -16.90 -25.22
CA ALA A 104 -36.36 -18.10 -25.85
C ALA A 104 -36.46 -19.33 -24.92
N LYS A 105 -36.31 -19.13 -23.60
CA LYS A 105 -36.48 -20.19 -22.61
C LYS A 105 -37.92 -20.73 -22.59
N GLN A 106 -38.92 -19.86 -22.56
CA GLN A 106 -40.33 -20.26 -22.60
C GLN A 106 -40.71 -20.99 -23.91
N VAL A 107 -40.12 -20.56 -25.04
CA VAL A 107 -40.30 -21.26 -26.33
C VAL A 107 -39.69 -22.65 -26.29
N LEU A 108 -38.46 -22.78 -25.76
CA LEU A 108 -37.79 -24.07 -25.64
C LEU A 108 -38.55 -25.02 -24.74
N GLU A 109 -39.00 -24.57 -23.54
CA GLU A 109 -39.79 -25.39 -22.61
C GLU A 109 -41.09 -25.88 -23.26
N ARG A 110 -41.78 -25.03 -23.98
CA ARG A 110 -43.01 -25.42 -24.74
C ARG A 110 -42.70 -26.45 -25.80
N PHE A 111 -41.58 -26.28 -26.52
CA PHE A 111 -41.20 -27.22 -27.59
C PHE A 111 -40.70 -28.53 -27.02
N GLU A 112 -40.12 -28.56 -25.84
CA GLU A 112 -39.75 -29.77 -25.11
C GLU A 112 -41.01 -30.62 -24.80
N ASP A 113 -42.07 -29.97 -24.26
CA ASP A 113 -43.35 -30.63 -24.01
C ASP A 113 -44.03 -31.17 -25.29
N LEU A 114 -44.00 -30.39 -26.38
CA LEU A 114 -44.56 -30.82 -27.68
C LEU A 114 -43.79 -31.94 -28.29
N LYS A 115 -42.46 -31.96 -28.15
CA LYS A 115 -41.56 -33.04 -28.63
C LYS A 115 -41.84 -34.36 -27.93
N GLN A 116 -42.04 -34.32 -26.58
CA GLN A 116 -42.39 -35.50 -25.80
C GLN A 116 -43.71 -36.10 -26.25
N LYS A 117 -44.63 -35.25 -26.70
CA LYS A 117 -45.94 -35.68 -27.23
C LYS A 117 -45.92 -36.07 -28.74
N GLY A 118 -44.80 -35.94 -29.39
CA GLY A 118 -44.64 -36.27 -30.84
C GLY A 118 -45.21 -35.22 -31.79
N PHE A 119 -45.48 -34.00 -31.35
CA PHE A 119 -46.16 -32.96 -32.15
C PHE A 119 -45.21 -32.06 -32.92
N ILE A 120 -43.90 -32.10 -32.69
CA ILE A 120 -42.89 -31.33 -33.44
C ILE A 120 -41.76 -32.16 -33.91
N SER A 121 -41.09 -31.71 -34.96
CA SER A 121 -39.88 -32.34 -35.50
C SER A 121 -38.63 -32.09 -34.62
N ASN A 122 -37.64 -32.98 -34.74
CA ASN A 122 -36.33 -32.76 -34.09
C ASN A 122 -35.71 -31.43 -34.52
N GLN A 123 -35.84 -31.06 -35.81
CA GLN A 123 -35.28 -29.82 -36.35
C GLN A 123 -35.88 -28.57 -35.68
N GLU A 124 -37.17 -28.54 -35.43
CA GLU A 124 -37.84 -27.42 -34.74
C GLU A 124 -37.38 -27.28 -33.30
N PHE A 125 -37.25 -28.42 -32.62
CA PHE A 125 -36.69 -28.42 -31.24
C PHE A 125 -35.25 -27.97 -31.22
N ASP A 126 -34.39 -28.48 -32.12
CA ASP A 126 -32.96 -28.08 -32.17
C ASP A 126 -32.80 -26.62 -32.51
N LYS A 127 -33.69 -26.04 -33.35
CA LYS A 127 -33.73 -24.62 -33.64
C LYS A 127 -34.05 -23.79 -32.35
N ALA A 128 -35.11 -24.15 -31.66
CA ALA A 128 -35.49 -23.46 -30.40
C ALA A 128 -34.39 -23.56 -29.35
N LYS A 129 -33.74 -24.71 -29.22
CA LYS A 129 -32.59 -24.90 -28.35
C LYS A 129 -31.40 -23.98 -28.71
N SER A 130 -31.12 -23.87 -30.01
CA SER A 130 -30.03 -22.99 -30.52
C SER A 130 -30.36 -21.51 -30.22
N GLU A 131 -31.60 -21.08 -30.45
CA GLU A 131 -32.05 -19.71 -30.14
C GLU A 131 -31.93 -19.38 -28.65
N TYR A 132 -32.29 -20.33 -27.77
CA TYR A 132 -32.09 -20.18 -26.33
C TYR A 132 -30.61 -20.04 -25.97
N LEU A 133 -29.72 -20.84 -26.55
CA LEU A 133 -28.28 -20.78 -26.27
C LEU A 133 -27.68 -19.47 -26.75
N VAL A 134 -28.10 -18.94 -27.90
CA VAL A 134 -27.68 -17.64 -28.40
C VAL A 134 -28.14 -16.52 -27.46
N ALA A 135 -29.41 -16.51 -27.05
CA ALA A 135 -29.95 -15.50 -26.14
C ALA A 135 -29.25 -15.56 -24.78
N LYS A 136 -28.95 -16.77 -24.26
CA LYS A 136 -28.20 -16.98 -23.03
C LYS A 136 -26.80 -16.40 -23.10
N SER A 137 -26.11 -16.64 -24.20
CA SER A 137 -24.77 -16.09 -24.43
C SER A 137 -24.76 -14.58 -24.51
N GLN A 138 -25.79 -13.98 -25.13
CA GLN A 138 -25.94 -12.54 -25.24
C GLN A 138 -26.20 -11.89 -23.87
N ALA A 139 -27.06 -12.47 -23.04
CA ALA A 139 -27.28 -11.98 -21.68
C ALA A 139 -25.98 -12.05 -20.85
N LYS A 140 -25.29 -13.17 -20.94
CA LYS A 140 -23.99 -13.36 -20.26
C LYS A 140 -22.94 -12.36 -20.69
N PHE A 141 -22.88 -12.00 -21.98
CA PHE A 141 -21.97 -10.98 -22.49
C PHE A 141 -22.18 -9.61 -21.82
N PHE A 142 -23.46 -9.19 -21.70
CA PHE A 142 -23.75 -7.90 -21.03
C PHE A 142 -23.58 -7.96 -19.50
N GLU A 143 -23.81 -9.11 -18.86
CA GLU A 143 -23.44 -9.30 -17.45
C GLU A 143 -21.95 -9.08 -17.19
N VAL A 144 -21.10 -9.67 -18.03
CA VAL A 144 -19.64 -9.49 -17.94
C VAL A 144 -19.26 -8.02 -18.17
N LYS A 145 -19.83 -7.39 -19.23
CA LYS A 145 -19.59 -5.95 -19.47
C LYS A 145 -20.02 -5.08 -18.30
N LYS A 146 -21.16 -5.40 -17.66
CA LYS A 146 -21.59 -4.69 -16.44
C LYS A 146 -20.60 -4.88 -15.28
N ALA A 147 -20.09 -6.07 -15.07
CA ALA A 147 -19.07 -6.30 -14.05
C ALA A 147 -17.79 -5.49 -14.31
N GLN A 148 -17.41 -5.28 -15.56
CA GLN A 148 -16.24 -4.49 -15.96
C GLN A 148 -16.42 -2.95 -15.78
N THR A 149 -17.64 -2.47 -15.49
CA THR A 149 -17.86 -1.06 -15.14
C THR A 149 -17.45 -0.70 -13.73
N VAL A 150 -17.15 -1.68 -12.90
CA VAL A 150 -16.77 -1.49 -11.49
C VAL A 150 -15.30 -1.85 -11.31
N LEU A 151 -14.48 -0.86 -11.00
CA LEU A 151 -13.08 -1.06 -10.68
C LEU A 151 -12.93 -1.43 -9.22
N LYS A 152 -12.31 -2.59 -8.95
CA LYS A 152 -12.11 -3.10 -7.59
C LYS A 152 -10.64 -3.27 -7.27
N ALA A 153 -10.31 -3.16 -5.97
CA ALA A 153 -8.96 -3.43 -5.47
C ALA A 153 -8.60 -4.93 -5.63
N PRO A 154 -7.47 -5.26 -6.28
CA PRO A 154 -7.06 -6.65 -6.49
C PRO A 154 -6.47 -7.29 -5.22
N TYR A 155 -5.98 -6.49 -4.27
CA TYR A 155 -5.40 -6.89 -2.98
C TYR A 155 -5.50 -5.76 -1.97
N ASP A 156 -5.21 -6.05 -0.70
CA ASP A 156 -5.20 -5.05 0.38
C ASP A 156 -4.02 -4.10 0.21
N GLY A 157 -4.23 -2.81 0.43
CA GLY A 157 -3.15 -1.83 0.25
C GLY A 157 -3.57 -0.39 0.51
N PHE A 158 -2.79 0.53 -0.05
CA PHE A 158 -3.04 1.97 -0.01
C PHE A 158 -3.09 2.54 -1.41
N ILE A 159 -3.94 3.52 -1.63
CA ILE A 159 -4.02 4.27 -2.89
C ILE A 159 -2.88 5.29 -2.94
N GLN A 160 -2.18 5.37 -4.07
CA GLN A 160 -1.08 6.30 -4.32
C GLN A 160 -1.35 7.20 -5.51
#